data_870c62f9fa543de9609847dbdaa5aa39
#
_entry.id   870c62f9fa543de9609847dbdaa5aa39
#
_cell.length_a   1.000
_cell.length_b   1.000
_cell.length_c   1.000
_cell.angle_alpha   90.00
_cell.angle_beta   90.00
_cell.angle_gamma   90.00
#
_symmetry.space_group_name_H-M   'P 1'
#
loop_
_entity.id
_entity.type
_entity.pdbx_description
1 polymer ?
#
loop_
_entity_poly.entity_id
_entity_poly.type
_entity_poly.pdbx_seq_one_letter_code
_entity_poly.pdbx_strand_id
1 'polypeptide(L)'
;TNPTIDCSGVNDLVLECMEGADYPTQIVNWITAAKATILADPQTTDVCDATLVISDNYNGTDIPTLSCGQTSGLVVTFTVMDDCGNIATCNKTVYLDDNALPTIDCSGVTDLTLVCMEGADYAAQIEAWITAAKATILADPQTDDACDATLSIVDDYNGSAVPTLSCNLTTGLTVTFTVSDECGNTASCTKTVYLDDNTNPTIDCSGVSDLVLECVNGANYTSQIEA
;
A
#
# COMPACT_ATOMS: atom_id res chain seq x y z
N THR A 1 16.35 2.85 54.28
CA THR A 1 15.14 2.32 53.58
C THR A 1 15.32 2.51 52.10
N ASN A 2 14.76 1.60 51.29
CA ASN A 2 14.78 1.80 49.85
C ASN A 2 13.79 2.92 49.49
N PRO A 3 14.10 3.78 48.51
CA PRO A 3 13.16 4.73 47.96
C PRO A 3 11.98 3.96 47.25
N THR A 4 10.90 4.70 47.03
CA THR A 4 9.81 4.27 46.15
C THR A 4 9.88 5.05 44.85
N ILE A 5 9.41 4.47 43.77
CA ILE A 5 9.31 5.11 42.42
C ILE A 5 7.94 4.85 41.84
N ASP A 6 7.27 5.88 41.34
CA ASP A 6 6.03 5.76 40.60
C ASP A 6 6.22 6.29 39.16
N CYS A 7 6.00 5.44 38.20
CA CYS A 7 6.03 5.76 36.77
C CYS A 7 4.63 5.81 36.14
N SER A 8 3.56 5.76 36.93
CA SER A 8 2.19 5.74 36.40
C SER A 8 1.83 6.99 35.61
N GLY A 9 2.45 8.13 35.96
CA GLY A 9 2.28 9.39 35.25
C GLY A 9 3.03 9.51 33.92
N VAL A 10 3.87 8.51 33.58
CA VAL A 10 4.61 8.46 32.30
C VAL A 10 3.98 7.41 31.39
N ASN A 11 3.57 7.80 30.19
CA ASN A 11 3.15 6.85 29.15
C ASN A 11 4.35 6.26 28.43
N ASP A 12 4.19 5.07 27.85
CA ASP A 12 5.12 4.55 26.85
C ASP A 12 5.23 5.51 25.67
N LEU A 13 6.39 5.51 24.99
CA LEU A 13 6.61 6.31 23.80
C LEU A 13 6.31 5.46 22.56
N VAL A 14 5.47 5.97 21.70
CA VAL A 14 5.24 5.39 20.35
C VAL A 14 5.85 6.36 19.34
N LEU A 15 6.85 5.89 18.61
CA LEU A 15 7.48 6.58 17.49
C LEU A 15 6.83 6.07 16.22
N GLU A 16 6.47 6.99 15.35
CA GLU A 16 6.01 6.66 13.99
C GLU A 16 7.21 6.50 13.08
N CYS A 17 7.23 5.43 12.28
CA CYS A 17 8.27 5.24 11.31
C CYS A 17 8.17 6.28 10.19
N MET A 18 9.25 7.03 9.96
CA MET A 18 9.35 8.08 8.95
C MET A 18 10.76 8.16 8.39
N GLU A 19 10.88 8.42 7.09
CA GLU A 19 12.16 8.62 6.43
C GLU A 19 12.94 9.79 7.07
N GLY A 20 14.21 9.55 7.40
CA GLY A 20 15.11 10.57 7.95
C GLY A 20 14.81 11.01 9.38
N ALA A 21 13.95 10.33 10.12
CA ALA A 21 13.63 10.66 11.51
C ALA A 21 14.85 10.44 12.43
N ASP A 22 15.08 11.40 13.33
CA ASP A 22 16.08 11.27 14.41
C ASP A 22 15.42 10.67 15.66
N TYR A 23 15.27 9.36 15.67
CA TYR A 23 14.67 8.62 16.80
C TYR A 23 15.47 8.72 18.09
N PRO A 24 16.83 8.63 18.10
CA PRO A 24 17.60 8.81 19.32
C PRO A 24 17.31 10.14 20.03
N THR A 25 17.26 11.24 19.31
CA THR A 25 16.92 12.55 19.89
C THR A 25 15.49 12.58 20.44
N GLN A 26 14.51 11.97 19.76
CA GLN A 26 13.13 11.89 20.27
C GLN A 26 13.05 11.08 21.57
N ILE A 27 13.77 9.96 21.64
CA ILE A 27 13.85 9.12 22.85
C ILE A 27 14.50 9.88 24.01
N VAL A 28 15.62 10.56 23.78
CA VAL A 28 16.30 11.38 24.82
C VAL A 28 15.38 12.48 25.35
N ASN A 29 14.63 13.15 24.47
CA ASN A 29 13.70 14.20 24.88
C ASN A 29 12.57 13.62 25.75
N TRP A 30 12.00 12.48 25.33
CA TRP A 30 10.98 11.78 26.12
C TRP A 30 11.52 11.31 27.47
N ILE A 31 12.74 10.71 27.55
CA ILE A 31 13.39 10.31 28.81
C ILE A 31 13.57 11.51 29.73
N THR A 32 14.00 12.65 29.20
CA THR A 32 14.19 13.88 29.99
C THR A 32 12.86 14.33 30.61
N ALA A 33 11.78 14.33 29.84
CA ALA A 33 10.45 14.68 30.34
C ALA A 33 9.94 13.65 31.38
N ALA A 34 10.14 12.33 31.07
CA ALA A 34 9.77 11.25 31.98
C ALA A 34 10.45 11.34 33.32
N LYS A 35 11.76 11.58 33.35
CA LYS A 35 12.51 11.79 34.61
C LYS A 35 11.94 12.95 35.45
N ALA A 36 11.61 14.08 34.80
CA ALA A 36 11.02 15.22 35.51
C ALA A 36 9.62 14.86 36.07
N THR A 37 8.81 14.11 35.32
CA THR A 37 7.49 13.67 35.80
C THR A 37 7.60 12.70 36.97
N ILE A 38 8.51 11.71 36.89
CA ILE A 38 8.76 10.74 37.96
C ILE A 38 9.21 11.41 39.23
N LEU A 39 10.18 12.33 39.17
CA LEU A 39 10.65 13.06 40.36
C LEU A 39 9.63 14.03 40.98
N ALA A 40 8.68 14.50 40.19
CA ALA A 40 7.59 15.36 40.66
C ALA A 40 6.42 14.58 41.29
N ASP A 41 6.39 13.26 41.11
CA ASP A 41 5.32 12.41 41.63
C ASP A 41 5.47 12.24 43.16
N PRO A 42 4.42 12.53 43.94
CA PRO A 42 4.48 12.42 45.40
C PRO A 42 4.66 11.00 45.93
N GLN A 43 4.47 9.97 45.09
CA GLN A 43 4.72 8.56 45.41
C GLN A 43 6.16 8.14 45.10
N THR A 44 6.95 9.00 44.42
CA THR A 44 8.38 8.83 44.23
C THR A 44 9.07 9.53 45.39
N THR A 45 9.37 8.81 46.46
CA THR A 45 9.84 9.38 47.71
C THR A 45 10.70 8.40 48.52
N ASP A 46 11.48 8.92 49.45
CA ASP A 46 12.11 8.17 50.53
C ASP A 46 11.81 8.82 51.89
N VAL A 47 11.69 7.99 52.93
CA VAL A 47 11.35 8.46 54.30
C VAL A 47 12.51 9.22 54.95
N CYS A 48 13.75 8.89 54.56
CA CYS A 48 14.95 9.40 55.19
C CYS A 48 15.71 10.39 54.28
N ASP A 49 15.40 10.46 53.02
CA ASP A 49 16.06 11.30 52.04
C ASP A 49 15.05 12.17 51.26
N ALA A 50 15.20 13.48 51.32
CA ALA A 50 14.32 14.41 50.61
C ALA A 50 14.75 14.65 49.17
N THR A 51 15.94 14.18 48.76
CA THR A 51 16.53 14.42 47.45
C THR A 51 16.93 13.10 46.76
N LEU A 52 16.14 12.65 45.79
CA LEU A 52 16.45 11.46 45.03
C LEU A 52 17.16 11.82 43.71
N VAL A 53 18.14 11.01 43.32
CA VAL A 53 18.81 11.11 42.02
C VAL A 53 18.16 10.10 41.07
N ILE A 54 17.79 10.55 39.86
CA ILE A 54 17.20 9.67 38.82
C ILE A 54 18.17 9.47 37.67
N SER A 55 18.31 8.23 37.26
CA SER A 55 19.05 7.78 36.04
C SER A 55 18.19 6.89 35.17
N ASP A 56 18.68 6.55 33.98
CA ASP A 56 18.09 5.57 33.07
C ASP A 56 19.19 4.71 32.46
N ASN A 57 18.79 3.66 31.77
CA ASN A 57 19.70 2.72 31.09
C ASN A 57 19.84 2.96 29.57
N TYR A 58 19.25 4.02 29.02
CA TYR A 58 19.34 4.30 27.58
C TYR A 58 20.75 4.74 27.19
N ASN A 59 21.32 4.12 26.16
CA ASN A 59 22.70 4.39 25.72
C ASN A 59 22.85 5.60 24.78
N GLY A 60 21.73 6.24 24.39
CA GLY A 60 21.70 7.40 23.52
C GLY A 60 21.67 7.08 22.03
N THR A 61 21.70 5.82 21.62
CA THR A 61 21.79 5.40 20.20
C THR A 61 20.84 4.29 19.80
N ASP A 62 20.40 3.46 20.73
CA ASP A 62 19.50 2.33 20.39
C ASP A 62 18.14 2.85 19.94
N ILE A 63 17.60 2.21 18.91
CA ILE A 63 16.24 2.41 18.44
C ILE A 63 15.47 1.10 18.56
N PRO A 64 14.16 1.14 18.88
CA PRO A 64 13.35 -0.08 18.89
C PRO A 64 13.29 -0.71 17.49
N THR A 65 13.12 -2.02 17.45
CA THR A 65 12.81 -2.73 16.20
C THR A 65 11.44 -2.28 15.72
N LEU A 66 11.30 -2.03 14.43
CA LEU A 66 10.01 -1.76 13.81
C LEU A 66 9.03 -2.89 14.12
N SER A 67 7.83 -2.56 14.51
CA SER A 67 6.79 -3.54 14.82
C SER A 67 5.41 -3.00 14.51
N CYS A 68 4.61 -3.81 13.86
CA CYS A 68 3.22 -3.46 13.59
C CYS A 68 2.38 -3.63 14.87
N GLY A 69 1.72 -2.54 15.29
CA GLY A 69 0.84 -2.57 16.46
C GLY A 69 1.55 -2.74 17.80
N GLN A 70 2.77 -2.21 17.96
CA GLN A 70 3.49 -2.11 19.24
C GLN A 70 3.75 -3.47 19.89
N THR A 71 4.05 -4.49 19.10
CA THR A 71 4.26 -5.87 19.59
C THR A 71 5.64 -6.10 20.20
N SER A 72 6.65 -5.29 19.84
CA SER A 72 8.00 -5.31 20.41
C SER A 72 8.52 -3.90 20.60
N GLY A 73 9.31 -3.67 21.65
CA GLY A 73 9.82 -2.34 21.94
C GLY A 73 11.11 -2.36 22.75
N LEU A 74 11.76 -1.18 22.82
CA LEU A 74 12.94 -0.94 23.63
C LEU A 74 12.52 -0.59 25.05
N VAL A 75 12.92 -1.39 26.03
CA VAL A 75 12.62 -1.14 27.44
C VAL A 75 13.62 -0.15 28.03
N VAL A 76 13.12 0.98 28.53
CA VAL A 76 13.88 1.96 29.29
C VAL A 76 13.56 1.77 30.76
N THR A 77 14.62 1.48 31.56
CA THR A 77 14.54 1.34 33.01
C THR A 77 14.96 2.64 33.67
N PHE A 78 14.05 3.27 34.42
CA PHE A 78 14.34 4.41 35.26
C PHE A 78 14.72 3.91 36.66
N THR A 79 15.76 4.51 37.23
CA THR A 79 16.27 4.16 38.55
C THR A 79 16.36 5.40 39.41
N VAL A 80 15.69 5.42 40.55
CA VAL A 80 15.90 6.43 41.59
C VAL A 80 16.83 5.88 42.66
N MET A 81 17.69 6.72 43.22
CA MET A 81 18.68 6.38 44.22
C MET A 81 18.70 7.42 45.34
N ASP A 82 18.76 6.96 46.60
CA ASP A 82 18.96 7.79 47.77
C ASP A 82 20.45 8.07 48.03
N ASP A 83 20.78 8.93 49.00
CA ASP A 83 22.16 9.28 49.39
C ASP A 83 22.95 8.11 49.98
N CYS A 84 22.26 7.04 50.41
CA CYS A 84 22.86 5.82 50.94
C CYS A 84 23.13 4.76 49.88
N GLY A 85 22.72 5.03 48.64
CA GLY A 85 22.88 4.10 47.51
C GLY A 85 21.80 3.03 47.40
N ASN A 86 20.69 3.14 48.14
CA ASN A 86 19.54 2.25 47.91
C ASN A 86 18.77 2.71 46.68
N ILE A 87 18.23 1.77 45.93
CA ILE A 87 17.59 2.03 44.66
C ILE A 87 16.16 1.45 44.56
N ALA A 88 15.35 2.11 43.73
CA ALA A 88 14.10 1.54 43.18
C ALA A 88 14.03 1.80 41.67
N THR A 89 13.37 0.92 40.95
CA THR A 89 13.29 0.97 39.50
C THR A 89 11.88 0.83 38.98
N CYS A 90 11.62 1.42 37.84
CA CYS A 90 10.43 1.18 37.02
C CYS A 90 10.77 1.13 35.52
N ASN A 91 9.93 0.50 34.73
CA ASN A 91 10.15 0.34 33.29
C ASN A 91 9.08 1.04 32.49
N LYS A 92 9.50 1.60 31.36
CA LYS A 92 8.64 2.08 30.29
C LYS A 92 9.18 1.57 28.96
N THR A 93 8.32 1.51 27.95
CA THR A 93 8.69 0.96 26.65
C THR A 93 8.62 2.05 25.58
N VAL A 94 9.60 2.02 24.68
CA VAL A 94 9.60 2.81 23.47
C VAL A 94 9.29 1.86 22.29
N TYR A 95 8.27 2.16 21.53
CA TYR A 95 7.88 1.42 20.34
C TYR A 95 8.23 2.23 19.08
N LEU A 96 8.56 1.53 18.01
CA LEU A 96 8.60 2.07 16.66
C LEU A 96 7.53 1.34 15.87
N ASP A 97 6.49 2.06 15.50
CA ASP A 97 5.29 1.54 14.84
C ASP A 97 5.21 2.09 13.41
N ASP A 98 4.61 1.34 12.51
CA ASP A 98 4.41 1.74 11.13
C ASP A 98 2.92 1.78 10.79
N ASN A 99 2.39 2.97 10.71
CA ASN A 99 1.05 3.28 10.23
C ASN A 99 1.10 4.10 8.92
N ALA A 100 2.30 4.28 8.34
CA ALA A 100 2.47 4.97 7.08
C ALA A 100 1.79 4.18 5.94
N LEU A 101 1.19 4.87 5.00
CA LEU A 101 0.64 4.21 3.82
C LEU A 101 1.71 4.19 2.74
N PRO A 102 1.94 3.06 2.07
CA PRO A 102 2.81 3.03 0.91
C PRO A 102 2.29 3.94 -0.20
N THR A 103 3.17 4.38 -1.06
CA THR A 103 2.83 5.06 -2.30
C THR A 103 2.79 4.04 -3.45
N ILE A 104 1.99 4.31 -4.49
CA ILE A 104 1.92 3.49 -5.70
C ILE A 104 1.87 4.39 -6.93
N ASP A 105 2.78 4.17 -7.88
CA ASP A 105 2.74 4.82 -9.19
C ASP A 105 2.46 3.81 -10.30
N CYS A 106 1.34 4.02 -10.99
CA CYS A 106 0.93 3.25 -12.17
C CYS A 106 1.16 3.99 -13.48
N SER A 107 1.83 5.14 -13.48
CA SER A 107 2.00 5.96 -14.70
C SER A 107 2.80 5.22 -15.79
N GLY A 108 3.73 4.35 -15.37
CA GLY A 108 4.51 3.50 -16.28
C GLY A 108 3.73 2.36 -16.94
N VAL A 109 2.51 2.08 -16.47
CA VAL A 109 1.63 1.03 -17.04
C VAL A 109 0.60 1.68 -17.96
N THR A 110 0.53 1.25 -19.21
CA THR A 110 -0.52 1.66 -20.15
C THR A 110 -1.73 0.73 -20.06
N ASP A 111 -2.92 1.27 -20.37
CA ASP A 111 -4.12 0.45 -20.52
C ASP A 111 -3.91 -0.61 -21.62
N LEU A 112 -4.56 -1.76 -21.49
CA LEU A 112 -4.50 -2.85 -22.46
C LEU A 112 -5.63 -2.71 -23.46
N THR A 113 -5.32 -2.74 -24.76
CA THR A 113 -6.33 -2.86 -25.81
C THR A 113 -6.19 -4.22 -26.49
N LEU A 114 -7.20 -5.06 -26.35
CA LEU A 114 -7.35 -6.35 -27.01
C LEU A 114 -8.07 -6.15 -28.35
N VAL A 115 -7.64 -6.87 -29.37
CA VAL A 115 -8.31 -6.87 -30.68
C VAL A 115 -9.28 -8.05 -30.74
N CYS A 116 -10.52 -7.80 -31.18
CA CYS A 116 -11.52 -8.85 -31.36
C CYS A 116 -11.08 -9.84 -32.45
N MET A 117 -10.83 -11.09 -32.05
CA MET A 117 -10.44 -12.19 -32.98
C MET A 117 -11.12 -13.49 -32.55
N GLU A 118 -11.55 -14.26 -33.53
CA GLU A 118 -12.12 -15.58 -33.29
C GLU A 118 -11.10 -16.53 -32.66
N GLY A 119 -11.50 -17.21 -31.57
CA GLY A 119 -10.65 -18.17 -30.86
C GLY A 119 -9.54 -17.58 -30.02
N ALA A 120 -9.50 -16.24 -29.81
CA ALA A 120 -8.50 -15.60 -28.95
C ALA A 120 -8.73 -15.97 -27.50
N ASP A 121 -7.64 -16.28 -26.78
CA ASP A 121 -7.64 -16.42 -25.32
C ASP A 121 -7.37 -15.06 -24.68
N TYR A 122 -8.42 -14.30 -24.44
CA TYR A 122 -8.32 -12.97 -23.85
C TYR A 122 -7.92 -13.03 -22.37
N ALA A 123 -8.35 -14.06 -21.64
CA ALA A 123 -7.98 -14.21 -20.23
C ALA A 123 -6.46 -14.35 -20.08
N ALA A 124 -5.83 -15.21 -20.86
CA ALA A 124 -4.38 -15.38 -20.84
C ALA A 124 -3.62 -14.10 -21.25
N GLN A 125 -4.15 -13.30 -22.19
CA GLN A 125 -3.54 -12.02 -22.57
C GLN A 125 -3.63 -11.00 -21.45
N ILE A 126 -4.76 -10.94 -20.73
CA ILE A 126 -4.95 -10.07 -19.57
C ILE A 126 -4.00 -10.48 -18.44
N GLU A 127 -3.91 -11.76 -18.11
CA GLU A 127 -2.99 -12.26 -17.08
C GLU A 127 -1.51 -11.96 -17.38
N ALA A 128 -1.10 -12.09 -18.64
CA ALA A 128 0.24 -11.74 -19.07
C ALA A 128 0.52 -10.23 -18.90
N TRP A 129 -0.45 -9.39 -19.28
CA TRP A 129 -0.36 -7.94 -19.08
C TRP A 129 -0.32 -7.56 -17.60
N ILE A 130 -1.17 -8.16 -16.75
CA ILE A 130 -1.18 -7.95 -15.31
C ILE A 130 0.18 -8.30 -14.69
N THR A 131 0.77 -9.44 -15.10
CA THR A 131 2.09 -9.86 -14.62
C THR A 131 3.16 -8.83 -14.95
N ALA A 132 3.16 -8.31 -16.17
CA ALA A 132 4.08 -7.27 -16.60
C ALA A 132 3.82 -5.92 -15.88
N ALA A 133 2.55 -5.57 -15.69
CA ALA A 133 2.12 -4.38 -14.99
C ALA A 133 2.61 -4.37 -13.53
N LYS A 134 2.41 -5.46 -12.79
CA LYS A 134 2.90 -5.62 -11.42
C LYS A 134 4.42 -5.44 -11.34
N ALA A 135 5.18 -6.04 -12.26
CA ALA A 135 6.62 -5.88 -12.30
C ALA A 135 7.05 -4.43 -12.58
N THR A 136 6.32 -3.72 -13.44
CA THR A 136 6.57 -2.31 -13.75
C THR A 136 6.28 -1.42 -12.55
N ILE A 137 5.15 -1.63 -11.87
CA ILE A 137 4.74 -0.87 -10.69
C ILE A 137 5.75 -1.04 -9.56
N LEU A 138 6.15 -2.28 -9.23
CA LEU A 138 7.12 -2.52 -8.16
C LEU A 138 8.55 -2.04 -8.48
N ALA A 139 8.87 -1.85 -9.76
CA ALA A 139 10.16 -1.31 -10.19
C ALA A 139 10.19 0.23 -10.24
N ASP A 140 9.04 0.88 -10.10
CA ASP A 140 8.94 2.33 -10.14
C ASP A 140 9.43 2.93 -8.81
N PRO A 141 10.38 3.88 -8.82
CA PRO A 141 10.90 4.49 -7.59
C PRO A 141 9.90 5.37 -6.84
N GLN A 142 8.72 5.64 -7.40
CA GLN A 142 7.61 6.33 -6.73
C GLN A 142 6.60 5.34 -6.12
N THR A 143 6.80 4.03 -6.34
CA THR A 143 6.13 2.96 -5.60
C THR A 143 7.03 2.55 -4.46
N ASP A 144 6.83 3.15 -3.30
CA ASP A 144 7.76 3.07 -2.18
C ASP A 144 7.03 3.23 -0.85
N ASP A 145 7.69 2.80 0.21
CA ASP A 145 7.28 3.06 1.59
C ASP A 145 8.48 3.54 2.42
N ALA A 146 8.22 4.46 3.35
CA ALA A 146 9.26 5.07 4.17
C ALA A 146 9.93 4.08 5.14
N CYS A 147 9.25 2.98 5.43
CA CYS A 147 9.58 2.04 6.50
C CYS A 147 9.80 0.62 6.01
N ASP A 148 9.25 0.28 4.86
CA ASP A 148 9.35 -1.04 4.27
C ASP A 148 10.06 -1.01 2.92
N ALA A 149 11.21 -1.70 2.85
CA ALA A 149 11.99 -1.81 1.61
C ALA A 149 11.38 -2.78 0.60
N THR A 150 10.35 -3.55 0.98
CA THR A 150 9.76 -4.60 0.14
C THR A 150 8.25 -4.57 0.20
N LEU A 151 7.64 -4.01 -0.85
CA LEU A 151 6.19 -4.02 -0.99
C LEU A 151 5.71 -5.31 -1.67
N SER A 152 4.57 -5.82 -1.24
CA SER A 152 3.82 -6.86 -1.95
C SER A 152 2.78 -6.22 -2.86
N ILE A 153 2.42 -6.89 -3.99
CA ILE A 153 1.41 -6.39 -4.92
C ILE A 153 0.42 -7.49 -5.31
N VAL A 154 -0.85 -7.14 -5.25
CA VAL A 154 -1.96 -7.98 -5.71
C VAL A 154 -2.82 -7.23 -6.72
N ASP A 155 -3.68 -7.94 -7.43
CA ASP A 155 -4.72 -7.37 -8.29
C ASP A 155 -6.08 -8.00 -7.98
N ASP A 156 -7.15 -7.40 -8.49
CA ASP A 156 -8.53 -7.86 -8.31
C ASP A 156 -9.07 -8.67 -9.52
N TYR A 157 -8.23 -9.01 -10.52
CA TYR A 157 -8.64 -9.78 -11.67
C TYR A 157 -8.96 -11.23 -11.29
N ASN A 158 -10.14 -11.72 -11.66
CA ASN A 158 -10.63 -13.05 -11.27
C ASN A 158 -10.19 -14.20 -12.20
N GLY A 159 -9.31 -13.93 -13.19
CA GLY A 159 -8.80 -14.93 -14.13
C GLY A 159 -9.75 -15.32 -15.27
N SER A 160 -10.97 -14.75 -15.32
CA SER A 160 -11.97 -15.14 -16.33
C SER A 160 -12.77 -13.98 -16.94
N ALA A 161 -12.76 -12.80 -16.30
CA ALA A 161 -13.49 -11.64 -16.80
C ALA A 161 -12.87 -11.14 -18.11
N VAL A 162 -13.70 -10.88 -19.12
CA VAL A 162 -13.30 -10.29 -20.40
C VAL A 162 -14.09 -9.00 -20.59
N PRO A 163 -13.47 -7.90 -21.05
CA PRO A 163 -14.21 -6.66 -21.31
C PRO A 163 -15.28 -6.87 -22.38
N THR A 164 -16.37 -6.11 -22.25
CA THR A 164 -17.40 -6.07 -23.28
C THR A 164 -16.82 -5.43 -24.54
N LEU A 165 -17.12 -6.02 -25.71
CA LEU A 165 -16.73 -5.44 -26.98
C LEU A 165 -17.26 -4.02 -27.12
N SER A 166 -16.39 -3.07 -27.39
CA SER A 166 -16.77 -1.68 -27.59
C SER A 166 -16.02 -1.05 -28.75
N CYS A 167 -16.76 -0.38 -29.63
CA CYS A 167 -16.15 0.47 -30.65
C CYS A 167 -15.66 1.78 -29.99
N ASN A 168 -14.45 2.21 -30.31
CA ASN A 168 -13.82 3.43 -29.79
C ASN A 168 -13.52 3.44 -28.27
N LEU A 169 -13.24 2.27 -27.66
CA LEU A 169 -12.75 2.14 -26.28
C LEU A 169 -13.65 2.84 -25.24
N THR A 170 -14.97 2.77 -25.41
CA THR A 170 -15.93 3.48 -24.54
C THR A 170 -16.27 2.73 -23.27
N THR A 171 -16.10 1.40 -23.28
CA THR A 171 -16.33 0.54 -22.10
C THR A 171 -15.16 -0.44 -21.95
N GLY A 172 -14.69 -0.64 -20.73
CA GLY A 172 -13.57 -1.50 -20.43
C GLY A 172 -13.73 -2.23 -19.11
N LEU A 173 -12.88 -3.23 -18.89
CA LEU A 173 -12.71 -3.92 -17.61
C LEU A 173 -11.65 -3.17 -16.79
N THR A 174 -12.03 -2.67 -15.63
CA THR A 174 -11.07 -2.04 -14.70
C THR A 174 -10.36 -3.13 -13.90
N VAL A 175 -9.04 -3.01 -13.80
CA VAL A 175 -8.19 -3.83 -12.93
C VAL A 175 -7.57 -2.90 -11.89
N THR A 176 -7.74 -3.26 -10.61
CA THR A 176 -7.17 -2.55 -9.47
C THR A 176 -5.91 -3.28 -9.03
N PHE A 177 -4.79 -2.55 -8.96
CA PHE A 177 -3.55 -3.01 -8.35
C PHE A 177 -3.44 -2.44 -6.95
N THR A 178 -3.12 -3.26 -5.97
CA THR A 178 -2.96 -2.86 -4.57
C THR A 178 -1.59 -3.31 -4.08
N VAL A 179 -0.79 -2.36 -3.60
CA VAL A 179 0.46 -2.63 -2.88
C VAL A 179 0.19 -2.65 -1.39
N SER A 180 0.95 -3.47 -0.67
CA SER A 180 0.88 -3.57 0.80
C SER A 180 2.30 -3.65 1.36
N ASP A 181 2.53 -2.98 2.48
CA ASP A 181 3.72 -3.13 3.31
C ASP A 181 3.63 -4.38 4.22
N GLU A 182 4.64 -4.60 5.08
CA GLU A 182 4.66 -5.70 6.06
C GLU A 182 3.66 -5.49 7.21
N CYS A 183 3.24 -4.24 7.48
CA CYS A 183 2.26 -3.92 8.52
C CYS A 183 0.81 -3.98 8.03
N GLY A 184 0.60 -4.18 6.73
CA GLY A 184 -0.72 -4.30 6.13
C GLY A 184 -1.34 -2.96 5.73
N ASN A 185 -0.56 -1.86 5.75
CA ASN A 185 -1.01 -0.61 5.15
C ASN A 185 -1.01 -0.76 3.62
N THR A 186 -1.95 -0.11 2.94
CA THR A 186 -2.15 -0.35 1.49
C THR A 186 -2.38 0.92 0.71
N ALA A 187 -1.95 0.91 -0.56
CA ALA A 187 -2.33 1.89 -1.57
C ALA A 187 -2.74 1.18 -2.86
N SER A 188 -3.58 1.81 -3.66
CA SER A 188 -4.08 1.21 -4.90
C SER A 188 -4.15 2.18 -6.05
N CYS A 189 -4.04 1.64 -7.27
CA CYS A 189 -4.27 2.34 -8.53
C CYS A 189 -5.04 1.45 -9.51
N THR A 190 -5.60 2.03 -10.53
CA THR A 190 -6.42 1.31 -11.51
C THR A 190 -5.91 1.49 -12.93
N LYS A 191 -6.10 0.45 -13.76
CA LYS A 191 -5.89 0.46 -15.21
C LYS A 191 -7.07 -0.22 -15.90
N THR A 192 -7.24 0.06 -17.18
CA THR A 192 -8.40 -0.45 -17.94
C THR A 192 -7.95 -1.37 -19.06
N VAL A 193 -8.69 -2.45 -19.23
CA VAL A 193 -8.57 -3.37 -20.36
C VAL A 193 -9.75 -3.15 -21.29
N TYR A 194 -9.48 -2.90 -22.55
CA TYR A 194 -10.49 -2.72 -23.60
C TYR A 194 -10.48 -3.90 -24.57
N LEU A 195 -11.63 -4.20 -25.14
CA LEU A 195 -11.77 -5.09 -26.29
C LEU A 195 -12.36 -4.29 -27.45
N ASP A 196 -11.56 -4.07 -28.48
CA ASP A 196 -11.89 -3.25 -29.64
C ASP A 196 -12.07 -4.11 -30.92
N ASP A 197 -13.02 -3.74 -31.76
CA ASP A 197 -13.21 -4.37 -33.07
C ASP A 197 -12.79 -3.40 -34.19
N ASN A 198 -11.61 -3.65 -34.73
CA ASN A 198 -11.02 -2.92 -35.83
C ASN A 198 -11.12 -3.71 -37.16
N THR A 199 -11.88 -4.81 -37.17
CA THR A 199 -11.97 -5.66 -38.34
C THR A 199 -13.13 -5.23 -39.22
N ASN A 200 -12.84 -5.00 -40.50
CA ASN A 200 -13.89 -4.73 -41.48
C ASN A 200 -14.66 -6.03 -41.79
N PRO A 201 -15.99 -5.96 -41.89
CA PRO A 201 -16.75 -7.11 -42.37
C PRO A 201 -16.34 -7.45 -43.79
N THR A 202 -16.32 -8.74 -44.09
CA THR A 202 -16.13 -9.24 -45.46
C THR A 202 -17.46 -9.59 -46.08
N ILE A 203 -17.61 -9.27 -47.36
CA ILE A 203 -18.78 -9.67 -48.16
C ILE A 203 -18.31 -10.52 -49.30
N ASP A 204 -18.90 -11.68 -49.45
CA ASP A 204 -18.71 -12.57 -50.63
C ASP A 204 -19.94 -12.49 -51.53
N CYS A 205 -19.73 -11.92 -52.71
CA CYS A 205 -20.75 -11.84 -53.75
C CYS A 205 -20.57 -12.90 -54.84
N SER A 206 -19.69 -13.92 -54.66
CA SER A 206 -19.41 -14.92 -55.68
C SER A 206 -20.62 -15.80 -56.04
N GLY A 207 -21.56 -15.95 -55.08
CA GLY A 207 -22.81 -16.69 -55.30
C GLY A 207 -23.93 -15.88 -55.96
N VAL A 208 -23.69 -14.58 -56.19
CA VAL A 208 -24.70 -13.69 -56.83
C VAL A 208 -24.36 -13.54 -58.30
N SER A 209 -25.25 -13.96 -59.18
CA SER A 209 -25.09 -13.76 -60.62
C SER A 209 -25.60 -12.40 -61.05
N ASP A 210 -24.95 -11.85 -62.07
CA ASP A 210 -25.44 -10.62 -62.67
C ASP A 210 -26.86 -10.81 -63.24
N LEU A 211 -27.71 -9.83 -62.99
CA LEU A 211 -29.06 -9.84 -63.58
C LEU A 211 -28.98 -9.21 -64.98
N VAL A 212 -29.32 -10.00 -65.98
CA VAL A 212 -29.43 -9.54 -67.37
C VAL A 212 -30.90 -9.28 -67.69
N LEU A 213 -31.22 -8.03 -67.95
CA LEU A 213 -32.58 -7.65 -68.38
C LEU A 213 -32.66 -7.55 -69.88
N GLU A 214 -33.59 -8.30 -70.47
CA GLU A 214 -33.87 -8.18 -71.88
C GLU A 214 -34.71 -6.94 -72.19
N CYS A 215 -34.30 -6.17 -73.18
CA CYS A 215 -35.05 -4.99 -73.64
C CYS A 215 -36.37 -5.37 -74.31
N VAL A 216 -37.44 -5.29 -73.51
CA VAL A 216 -38.82 -5.60 -74.05
C VAL A 216 -39.70 -4.37 -73.88
N ASN A 217 -40.40 -3.98 -74.94
CA ASN A 217 -41.28 -2.81 -74.87
C ASN A 217 -42.42 -3.02 -73.87
N GLY A 218 -42.55 -2.12 -72.92
CA GLY A 218 -43.56 -2.17 -71.85
C GLY A 218 -43.16 -3.02 -70.63
N ALA A 219 -41.92 -3.55 -70.52
CA ALA A 219 -41.45 -4.25 -69.35
C ALA A 219 -41.29 -3.34 -68.12
N ASN A 220 -41.70 -3.85 -66.98
CA ASN A 220 -41.40 -3.17 -65.66
C ASN A 220 -40.10 -3.72 -65.10
N TYR A 221 -38.99 -3.06 -65.37
CA TYR A 221 -37.66 -3.47 -64.90
C TYR A 221 -37.46 -3.27 -63.42
N THR A 222 -38.15 -2.31 -62.80
CA THR A 222 -38.08 -2.07 -61.36
C THR A 222 -38.49 -3.30 -60.55
N SER A 223 -39.61 -3.91 -60.92
CA SER A 223 -40.07 -5.13 -60.23
C SER A 223 -39.18 -6.36 -60.46
N GLN A 224 -38.35 -6.39 -61.51
CA GLN A 224 -37.38 -7.46 -61.74
C GLN A 224 -36.08 -7.28 -60.93
N ILE A 225 -35.74 -6.04 -60.58
CA ILE A 225 -34.57 -5.72 -59.74
C ILE A 225 -34.89 -5.93 -58.27
N GLU A 226 -36.12 -5.66 -57.85
CA GLU A 226 -36.60 -5.77 -56.47
C GLU A 226 -37.07 -7.18 -56.05
N ALA A 227 -37.12 -8.15 -56.93
CA ALA A 227 -37.53 -9.52 -56.69
C ALA A 227 -36.33 -10.40 -56.31
#